data_c2de6f6393b52f1b6cb2966b91cf8911
#
_entry.id   c2de6f6393b52f1b6cb2966b91cf8911
#
_cell.length_a   1.000
_cell.length_b   1.000
_cell.length_c   1.000
_cell.angle_alpha   90.00
_cell.angle_beta   90.00
_cell.angle_gamma   90.00
#
_symmetry.space_group_name_H-M   'P 1'
#
loop_
_entity.id
_entity.type
_entity.pdbx_description
1 polymer ?
#
loop_
_entity_poly.entity_id
_entity_poly.type
_entity_poly.pdbx_seq_one_letter_code
_entity_poly.pdbx_strand_id
1 'polypeptide(L)'
;MLFDYLVVGQIVTMNPASSVRGPKYVIKRGKTPILSAEDTRKLIDSIDTSTLIGLRDRALIAVMVFSFARISAVVGMNVEDFYVNGKRSWFRFQEKGGKHHEVPAHHNAEAYMDAYLIAAGISADKKTPLFRTVARRTGRFTPRRLHRTDALRMIKRRARDAGLPATICNHTFRATGITTFLLNGGTLENAQAIAAHESPRTTKLYDRTNDEITLDEVERIRI
;
A
#
# COMPACT_ATOMS: atom_id res chain seq x y z
N MET A 1 -26.53 8.32 -12.24
CA MET A 1 -25.37 9.07 -12.84
C MET A 1 -25.70 9.64 -14.22
N LEU A 2 -25.89 8.84 -15.31
CA LEU A 2 -26.19 9.44 -16.62
C LEU A 2 -27.56 10.17 -16.62
N PHE A 3 -28.59 9.47 -16.19
CA PHE A 3 -29.93 10.06 -16.15
C PHE A 3 -30.06 11.20 -15.13
N ASP A 4 -29.36 11.16 -14.00
CA ASP A 4 -29.35 12.29 -13.07
C ASP A 4 -28.69 13.52 -13.70
N TYR A 5 -27.62 13.34 -14.48
CA TYR A 5 -27.00 14.41 -15.27
C TYR A 5 -27.98 14.99 -16.31
N LEU A 6 -28.73 14.15 -17.02
CA LEU A 6 -29.70 14.58 -17.99
C LEU A 6 -30.91 15.31 -17.37
N VAL A 7 -31.31 14.92 -16.15
CA VAL A 7 -32.34 15.63 -15.38
C VAL A 7 -31.84 17.02 -14.96
N VAL A 8 -30.62 17.09 -14.42
CA VAL A 8 -29.99 18.38 -14.04
C VAL A 8 -29.81 19.30 -15.24
N GLY A 9 -29.48 18.72 -16.40
CA GLY A 9 -29.38 19.45 -17.67
C GLY A 9 -30.74 19.77 -18.34
N GLN A 10 -31.87 19.46 -17.68
CA GLN A 10 -33.25 19.66 -18.20
C GLN A 10 -33.53 18.98 -19.54
N ILE A 11 -32.78 17.95 -19.89
CA ILE A 11 -32.95 17.16 -21.12
C ILE A 11 -34.08 16.14 -20.95
N VAL A 12 -34.23 15.59 -19.75
CA VAL A 12 -35.32 14.70 -19.36
C VAL A 12 -35.96 15.20 -18.06
N THR A 13 -37.25 15.03 -17.91
CA THR A 13 -38.01 15.54 -16.75
C THR A 13 -37.79 14.71 -15.49
N MET A 14 -37.52 13.43 -15.64
CA MET A 14 -37.26 12.51 -14.52
C MET A 14 -36.22 11.46 -14.89
N ASN A 15 -35.60 10.87 -13.87
CA ASN A 15 -34.68 9.75 -14.08
C ASN A 15 -35.47 8.45 -14.30
N PRO A 16 -35.53 7.89 -15.53
CA PRO A 16 -36.31 6.67 -15.82
C PRO A 16 -35.71 5.43 -15.13
N ALA A 17 -34.47 5.50 -14.65
CA ALA A 17 -33.82 4.42 -13.95
C ALA A 17 -33.86 4.57 -12.40
N SER A 18 -34.65 5.50 -11.87
CA SER A 18 -34.69 5.77 -10.42
C SER A 18 -35.13 4.56 -9.58
N SER A 19 -35.99 3.70 -10.15
CA SER A 19 -36.45 2.46 -9.53
C SER A 19 -35.53 1.26 -9.75
N VAL A 20 -34.56 1.37 -10.67
CA VAL A 20 -33.64 0.27 -11.00
C VAL A 20 -32.60 0.14 -9.92
N ARG A 21 -32.66 -0.95 -9.15
CA ARG A 21 -31.64 -1.30 -8.15
C ARG A 21 -30.67 -2.26 -8.80
N GLY A 22 -29.39 -1.89 -8.83
CA GLY A 22 -28.33 -2.80 -9.24
C GLY A 22 -28.27 -4.05 -8.35
N PRO A 23 -27.72 -5.17 -8.84
CA PRO A 23 -27.58 -6.39 -8.06
C PRO A 23 -26.78 -6.11 -6.78
N LYS A 24 -27.28 -6.58 -5.63
CA LYS A 24 -26.54 -6.53 -4.36
C LYS A 24 -25.44 -7.56 -4.42
N TYR A 25 -24.24 -7.13 -4.77
CA TYR A 25 -23.06 -7.98 -4.76
C TYR A 25 -22.32 -7.80 -3.44
N VAL A 26 -22.35 -8.83 -2.59
CA VAL A 26 -21.61 -8.84 -1.32
C VAL A 26 -20.34 -9.66 -1.51
N ILE A 27 -19.19 -8.99 -1.51
CA ILE A 27 -17.89 -9.65 -1.49
C ILE A 27 -17.62 -10.05 -0.04
N LYS A 28 -17.59 -11.35 0.23
CA LYS A 28 -17.25 -11.88 1.56
C LYS A 28 -15.73 -11.98 1.80
N ARG A 29 -14.95 -12.18 0.73
CA ARG A 29 -13.49 -12.36 0.80
C ARG A 29 -12.81 -11.58 -0.33
N GLY A 30 -11.74 -10.87 -0.03
CA GLY A 30 -10.95 -10.13 -1.03
C GLY A 30 -10.33 -11.07 -2.07
N LYS A 31 -10.37 -10.66 -3.35
CA LYS A 31 -9.79 -11.42 -4.48
C LYS A 31 -8.33 -11.07 -4.76
N THR A 32 -7.78 -10.07 -4.08
CA THR A 32 -6.38 -9.66 -4.27
C THR A 32 -5.45 -10.79 -3.83
N PRO A 33 -4.50 -11.22 -4.67
CA PRO A 33 -3.50 -12.20 -4.27
C PRO A 33 -2.68 -11.65 -3.10
N ILE A 34 -2.33 -12.52 -2.17
CA ILE A 34 -1.44 -12.25 -1.04
C ILE A 34 -0.18 -13.09 -1.21
N LEU A 35 0.94 -12.59 -0.71
CA LEU A 35 2.19 -13.33 -0.61
C LEU A 35 2.29 -13.96 0.78
N SER A 36 2.92 -15.12 0.85
CA SER A 36 3.40 -15.65 2.13
C SER A 36 4.52 -14.74 2.70
N ALA A 37 4.82 -14.89 3.98
CA ALA A 37 5.95 -14.20 4.59
C ALA A 37 7.27 -14.60 3.90
N GLU A 38 7.40 -15.87 3.50
CA GLU A 38 8.54 -16.39 2.77
C GLU A 38 8.68 -15.77 1.38
N ASP A 39 7.60 -15.75 0.58
CA ASP A 39 7.59 -15.15 -0.75
C ASP A 39 7.85 -13.63 -0.69
N THR A 40 7.32 -12.97 0.34
CA THR A 40 7.57 -11.53 0.54
C THR A 40 9.05 -11.28 0.82
N ARG A 41 9.67 -12.10 1.67
CA ARG A 41 11.11 -12.02 1.97
C ARG A 41 11.92 -12.33 0.72
N LYS A 42 11.61 -13.43 0.03
CA LYS A 42 12.25 -13.81 -1.22
C LYS A 42 12.23 -12.69 -2.26
N LEU A 43 11.09 -12.00 -2.42
CA LEU A 43 10.99 -10.86 -3.32
C LEU A 43 11.92 -9.71 -2.91
N ILE A 44 11.90 -9.32 -1.64
CA ILE A 44 12.70 -8.21 -1.12
C ILE A 44 14.20 -8.52 -1.23
N ASP A 45 14.61 -9.74 -0.89
CA ASP A 45 16.02 -10.17 -0.88
C ASP A 45 16.57 -10.40 -2.29
N SER A 46 15.71 -10.71 -3.27
CA SER A 46 16.11 -10.84 -4.67
C SER A 46 16.47 -9.53 -5.36
N ILE A 47 16.16 -8.38 -4.74
CA ILE A 47 16.44 -7.07 -5.32
C ILE A 47 17.91 -6.72 -5.14
N ASP A 48 18.63 -6.56 -6.26
CA ASP A 48 20.02 -6.12 -6.26
C ASP A 48 20.15 -4.69 -5.69
N THR A 49 20.67 -4.58 -4.50
CA THR A 49 20.86 -3.32 -3.75
C THR A 49 22.21 -2.65 -3.99
N SER A 50 23.06 -3.20 -4.85
CA SER A 50 24.25 -2.50 -5.32
C SER A 50 23.90 -1.32 -6.25
N THR A 51 22.67 -1.28 -6.74
CA THR A 51 22.16 -0.25 -7.65
C THR A 51 21.21 0.73 -6.94
N LEU A 52 21.26 2.01 -7.32
CA LEU A 52 20.33 3.04 -6.84
C LEU A 52 18.86 2.66 -7.12
N ILE A 53 18.61 2.03 -8.26
CA ILE A 53 17.26 1.57 -8.65
C ILE A 53 16.78 0.47 -7.71
N GLY A 54 17.65 -0.48 -7.37
CA GLY A 54 17.31 -1.56 -6.46
C GLY A 54 17.03 -1.06 -5.05
N LEU A 55 17.85 -0.14 -4.52
CA LEU A 55 17.60 0.49 -3.21
C LEU A 55 16.23 1.20 -3.17
N ARG A 56 15.91 1.99 -4.22
CA ARG A 56 14.59 2.64 -4.35
C ARG A 56 13.45 1.62 -4.39
N ASP A 57 13.57 0.60 -5.24
CA ASP A 57 12.52 -0.40 -5.46
C ASP A 57 12.25 -1.18 -4.17
N ARG A 58 13.32 -1.56 -3.43
CA ARG A 58 13.22 -2.23 -2.14
C ARG A 58 12.53 -1.36 -1.10
N ALA A 59 12.94 -0.10 -0.97
CA ALA A 59 12.34 0.85 -0.03
C ALA A 59 10.84 1.06 -0.36
N LEU A 60 10.47 1.24 -1.63
CA LEU A 60 9.09 1.43 -2.06
C LEU A 60 8.21 0.23 -1.71
N ILE A 61 8.68 -0.99 -2.00
CA ILE A 61 7.95 -2.22 -1.68
C ILE A 61 7.78 -2.36 -0.16
N ALA A 62 8.84 -2.12 0.61
CA ALA A 62 8.80 -2.20 2.07
C ALA A 62 7.79 -1.20 2.67
N VAL A 63 7.77 0.04 2.18
CA VAL A 63 6.76 1.03 2.63
C VAL A 63 5.35 0.50 2.39
N MET A 64 5.05 -0.06 1.21
CA MET A 64 3.72 -0.60 0.93
C MET A 64 3.33 -1.79 1.82
N VAL A 65 4.27 -2.69 2.11
CA VAL A 65 4.03 -3.88 2.96
C VAL A 65 3.80 -3.48 4.41
N PHE A 66 4.69 -2.66 4.97
CA PHE A 66 4.74 -2.40 6.40
C PHE A 66 3.85 -1.25 6.87
N SER A 67 3.41 -0.36 5.97
CA SER A 67 2.47 0.72 6.30
C SER A 67 1.06 0.49 5.73
N PHE A 68 0.87 -0.57 4.96
CA PHE A 68 -0.37 -0.86 4.22
C PHE A 68 -0.80 0.28 3.28
N ALA A 69 0.09 1.21 2.95
CA ALA A 69 -0.24 2.38 2.15
C ALA A 69 -0.60 2.03 0.70
N ARG A 70 -1.50 2.80 0.11
CA ARG A 70 -1.82 2.69 -1.32
C ARG A 70 -0.66 3.23 -2.16
N ILE A 71 -0.41 2.60 -3.31
CA ILE A 71 0.68 3.03 -4.21
C ILE A 71 0.61 4.53 -4.56
N SER A 72 -0.59 5.09 -4.73
CA SER A 72 -0.73 6.52 -5.03
C SER A 72 -0.25 7.40 -3.88
N ALA A 73 -0.50 7.02 -2.63
CA ALA A 73 -0.01 7.72 -1.46
C ALA A 73 1.52 7.58 -1.33
N VAL A 74 2.05 6.36 -1.53
CA VAL A 74 3.51 6.12 -1.46
C VAL A 74 4.27 6.89 -2.52
N VAL A 75 3.88 6.82 -3.80
CA VAL A 75 4.56 7.61 -4.83
C VAL A 75 4.29 9.10 -4.70
N GLY A 76 3.23 9.50 -3.98
CA GLY A 76 2.89 10.87 -3.65
C GLY A 76 3.83 11.54 -2.66
N MET A 77 4.57 10.77 -1.86
CA MET A 77 5.45 11.29 -0.80
C MET A 77 6.56 12.19 -1.33
N ASN A 78 6.87 13.22 -0.54
CA ASN A 78 8.10 13.99 -0.63
C ASN A 78 9.12 13.46 0.39
N VAL A 79 10.36 13.91 0.29
CA VAL A 79 11.42 13.51 1.24
C VAL A 79 11.06 13.89 2.69
N GLU A 80 10.38 15.02 2.90
CA GLU A 80 9.91 15.46 4.22
C GLU A 80 8.81 14.60 4.83
N ASP A 81 8.17 13.72 4.05
CA ASP A 81 7.13 12.82 4.52
C ASP A 81 7.68 11.53 5.16
N PHE A 82 8.99 11.33 5.10
CA PHE A 82 9.73 10.41 5.96
C PHE A 82 10.55 11.23 6.95
N TYR A 83 10.19 11.17 8.23
CA TYR A 83 10.73 12.04 9.25
C TYR A 83 10.83 11.36 10.62
N VAL A 84 11.66 11.91 11.47
CA VAL A 84 11.84 11.44 12.85
C VAL A 84 10.95 12.26 13.78
N ASN A 85 10.17 11.57 14.61
CA ASN A 85 9.41 12.16 15.71
C ASN A 85 9.73 11.41 17.01
N GLY A 86 10.35 12.11 17.95
CA GLY A 86 10.93 11.50 19.14
C GLY A 86 12.05 10.52 18.80
N LYS A 87 11.87 9.26 19.15
CA LYS A 87 12.86 8.19 18.92
C LYS A 87 12.51 7.28 17.73
N ARG A 88 11.52 7.64 16.93
CA ARG A 88 11.00 6.77 15.85
C ARG A 88 10.86 7.53 14.56
N SER A 89 11.11 6.84 13.47
CA SER A 89 10.79 7.33 12.12
C SER A 89 9.32 7.09 11.79
N TRP A 90 8.77 7.98 11.00
CA TRP A 90 7.36 7.99 10.60
C TRP A 90 7.24 8.20 9.11
N PHE A 91 6.16 7.64 8.54
CA PHE A 91 5.69 7.94 7.20
C PHE A 91 4.42 8.77 7.27
N ARG A 92 4.38 9.87 6.53
CA ARG A 92 3.19 10.69 6.31
C ARG A 92 2.66 10.45 4.91
N PHE A 93 1.39 10.12 4.80
CA PHE A 93 0.71 9.87 3.54
C PHE A 93 -0.40 10.88 3.30
N GLN A 94 -0.56 11.29 2.04
CA GLN A 94 -1.75 11.99 1.60
C GLN A 94 -2.70 10.99 0.95
N GLU A 95 -3.77 10.67 1.65
CA GLU A 95 -4.79 9.74 1.18
C GLU A 95 -5.85 10.45 0.32
N LYS A 96 -6.73 9.66 -0.30
CA LYS A 96 -7.84 10.18 -1.12
C LYS A 96 -8.69 11.17 -0.32
N GLY A 97 -9.01 12.33 -0.93
CA GLY A 97 -9.81 13.38 -0.28
C GLY A 97 -9.01 14.35 0.60
N GLY A 98 -7.66 14.36 0.48
CA GLY A 98 -6.80 15.29 1.21
C GLY A 98 -6.58 14.92 2.68
N LYS A 99 -6.96 13.71 3.09
CA LYS A 99 -6.70 13.22 4.46
C LYS A 99 -5.22 12.94 4.64
N HIS A 100 -4.64 13.50 5.68
CA HIS A 100 -3.31 13.13 6.14
C HIS A 100 -3.40 11.89 7.03
N HIS A 101 -2.48 10.96 6.82
CA HIS A 101 -2.36 9.73 7.57
C HIS A 101 -0.89 9.46 7.90
N GLU A 102 -0.61 9.17 9.16
CA GLU A 102 0.75 8.95 9.65
C GLU A 102 0.86 7.56 10.26
N VAL A 103 1.94 6.86 9.94
CA VAL A 103 2.21 5.52 10.43
C VAL A 103 3.66 5.45 10.90
N PRO A 104 3.95 4.89 12.09
CA PRO A 104 5.32 4.63 12.50
C PRO A 104 6.01 3.71 11.50
N ALA A 105 7.26 4.00 11.17
CA ALA A 105 8.04 3.18 10.28
C ALA A 105 8.42 1.86 10.98
N HIS A 106 8.15 0.74 10.32
CA HIS A 106 8.71 -0.55 10.71
C HIS A 106 10.24 -0.50 10.52
N HIS A 107 11.02 -1.10 11.43
CA HIS A 107 12.49 -1.02 11.43
C HIS A 107 13.13 -1.42 10.08
N ASN A 108 12.61 -2.45 9.40
CA ASN A 108 13.09 -2.83 8.08
C ASN A 108 12.78 -1.77 7.02
N ALA A 109 11.60 -1.16 7.05
CA ALA A 109 11.24 -0.10 6.11
C ALA A 109 12.07 1.17 6.34
N GLU A 110 12.34 1.50 7.60
CA GLU A 110 13.26 2.57 8.00
C GLU A 110 14.66 2.33 7.45
N ALA A 111 15.26 1.17 7.74
CA ALA A 111 16.60 0.83 7.27
C ALA A 111 16.73 0.86 5.74
N TYR A 112 15.72 0.37 5.01
CA TYR A 112 15.72 0.40 3.55
C TYR A 112 15.53 1.80 2.99
N MET A 113 14.75 2.64 3.67
CA MET A 113 14.56 4.04 3.31
C MET A 113 15.84 4.85 3.52
N ASP A 114 16.51 4.68 4.66
CA ASP A 114 17.76 5.35 4.96
C ASP A 114 18.84 4.98 3.95
N ALA A 115 19.00 3.69 3.64
CA ALA A 115 19.95 3.24 2.63
C ALA A 115 19.67 3.86 1.25
N TYR A 116 18.38 3.97 0.88
CA TYR A 116 17.98 4.62 -0.37
C TYR A 116 18.27 6.13 -0.36
N LEU A 117 17.90 6.84 0.70
CA LEU A 117 18.11 8.29 0.81
C LEU A 117 19.57 8.68 0.80
N ILE A 118 20.42 7.93 1.52
CA ILE A 118 21.86 8.14 1.58
C ILE A 118 22.48 7.93 0.20
N ALA A 119 22.21 6.79 -0.43
CA ALA A 119 22.77 6.46 -1.75
C ALA A 119 22.29 7.42 -2.85
N ALA A 120 21.05 7.89 -2.76
CA ALA A 120 20.46 8.84 -3.72
C ALA A 120 20.94 10.29 -3.49
N GLY A 121 21.51 10.60 -2.32
CA GLY A 121 21.96 11.95 -1.96
C GLY A 121 20.84 12.99 -1.88
N ILE A 122 19.61 12.58 -1.53
CA ILE A 122 18.42 13.44 -1.58
C ILE A 122 17.85 13.82 -0.21
N SER A 123 18.51 13.43 0.87
CA SER A 123 18.01 13.64 2.24
C SER A 123 17.75 15.11 2.59
N ALA A 124 18.49 16.03 1.96
CA ALA A 124 18.32 17.47 2.15
C ALA A 124 17.19 18.08 1.31
N ASP A 125 16.73 17.40 0.25
CA ASP A 125 15.76 17.90 -0.74
C ASP A 125 14.31 17.79 -0.26
N LYS A 126 14.00 18.29 0.92
CA LYS A 126 12.77 18.01 1.69
C LYS A 126 11.46 18.07 0.90
N LYS A 127 11.26 19.10 0.08
CA LYS A 127 10.01 19.35 -0.68
C LYS A 127 9.99 18.70 -2.07
N THR A 128 10.90 17.78 -2.34
CA THR A 128 10.98 17.09 -3.63
C THR A 128 10.49 15.65 -3.54
N PRO A 129 10.15 15.02 -4.67
CA PRO A 129 9.65 13.65 -4.66
C PRO A 129 10.61 12.68 -3.98
N LEU A 130 10.08 11.87 -3.04
CA LEU A 130 10.82 10.81 -2.38
C LEU A 130 11.20 9.71 -3.37
N PHE A 131 10.22 9.19 -4.12
CA PHE A 131 10.45 8.16 -5.13
C PHE A 131 10.54 8.78 -6.52
N ARG A 132 11.75 8.77 -7.10
CA ARG A 132 12.07 9.45 -8.35
C ARG A 132 12.20 8.48 -9.52
N THR A 133 11.94 8.98 -10.74
CA THR A 133 12.21 8.24 -11.97
C THR A 133 13.71 8.24 -12.27
N VAL A 134 14.12 7.33 -13.17
CA VAL A 134 15.52 7.18 -13.61
C VAL A 134 15.64 7.54 -15.08
N ALA A 135 16.65 8.30 -15.40
CA ALA A 135 17.02 8.60 -16.79
C ALA A 135 17.69 7.35 -17.41
N ARG A 136 17.04 6.76 -18.40
CA ARG A 136 17.50 5.50 -19.04
C ARG A 136 18.96 5.54 -19.51
N ARG A 137 19.39 6.68 -20.07
CA ARG A 137 20.73 6.82 -20.65
C ARG A 137 21.84 6.88 -19.59
N THR A 138 21.56 7.45 -18.42
CA THR A 138 22.60 7.72 -17.42
C THR A 138 22.46 6.84 -16.16
N GLY A 139 21.35 6.14 -15.99
CA GLY A 139 21.05 5.39 -14.76
C GLY A 139 20.83 6.26 -13.51
N ARG A 140 20.86 7.60 -13.67
CA ARG A 140 20.72 8.55 -12.55
C ARG A 140 19.26 8.91 -12.29
N PHE A 141 18.94 9.25 -11.05
CA PHE A 141 17.62 9.78 -10.71
C PHE A 141 17.37 11.13 -11.38
N THR A 142 16.13 11.32 -11.79
CA THR A 142 15.62 12.61 -12.26
C THR A 142 14.87 13.30 -11.13
N PRO A 143 14.61 14.60 -11.19
CA PRO A 143 13.74 15.27 -10.21
C PRO A 143 12.26 14.89 -10.34
N ARG A 144 11.89 14.04 -11.30
CA ARG A 144 10.50 13.67 -11.57
C ARG A 144 10.04 12.55 -10.64
N ARG A 145 8.83 12.71 -10.15
CA ARG A 145 8.11 11.72 -9.35
C ARG A 145 7.89 10.41 -10.13
N LEU A 146 8.06 9.28 -9.46
CA LEU A 146 7.70 7.97 -10.02
C LEU A 146 6.18 7.89 -10.19
N HIS A 147 5.71 7.50 -11.36
CA HIS A 147 4.28 7.32 -11.61
C HIS A 147 3.81 5.94 -11.16
N ARG A 148 2.54 5.83 -10.71
CA ARG A 148 1.96 4.57 -10.24
C ARG A 148 2.01 3.42 -11.26
N THR A 149 1.95 3.73 -12.56
CA THR A 149 2.07 2.72 -13.62
C THR A 149 3.50 2.22 -13.77
N ASP A 150 4.51 3.08 -13.55
CA ASP A 150 5.91 2.68 -13.58
C ASP A 150 6.26 1.86 -12.34
N ALA A 151 5.67 2.19 -11.18
CA ALA A 151 5.75 1.36 -9.98
C ALA A 151 5.13 -0.02 -10.23
N LEU A 152 3.98 -0.12 -10.90
CA LEU A 152 3.40 -1.42 -11.26
C LEU A 152 4.30 -2.22 -12.21
N ARG A 153 4.88 -1.57 -13.23
CA ARG A 153 5.82 -2.21 -14.15
C ARG A 153 7.07 -2.71 -13.40
N MET A 154 7.57 -1.92 -12.48
CA MET A 154 8.67 -2.30 -11.59
C MET A 154 8.31 -3.53 -10.77
N ILE A 155 7.18 -3.53 -10.08
CA ILE A 155 6.70 -4.66 -9.28
C ILE A 155 6.56 -5.93 -10.10
N LYS A 156 5.95 -5.84 -11.30
CA LYS A 156 5.83 -6.99 -12.21
C LYS A 156 7.20 -7.57 -12.61
N ARG A 157 8.17 -6.71 -12.87
CA ARG A 157 9.54 -7.13 -13.18
C ARG A 157 10.17 -7.84 -11.97
N ARG A 158 10.15 -7.22 -10.77
CA ARG A 158 10.73 -7.80 -9.55
C ARG A 158 10.08 -9.12 -9.16
N ALA A 159 8.75 -9.21 -9.29
CA ALA A 159 8.03 -10.47 -9.03
C ALA A 159 8.47 -11.58 -10.00
N ARG A 160 8.58 -11.28 -11.29
CA ARG A 160 9.07 -12.23 -12.31
C ARG A 160 10.50 -12.66 -12.00
N ASP A 161 11.39 -11.71 -11.69
CA ASP A 161 12.80 -11.96 -11.43
C ASP A 161 12.99 -12.81 -10.16
N ALA A 162 12.06 -12.72 -9.18
CA ALA A 162 11.98 -13.58 -8.00
C ALA A 162 11.27 -14.93 -8.24
N GLY A 163 10.79 -15.21 -9.45
CA GLY A 163 10.04 -16.44 -9.75
C GLY A 163 8.64 -16.48 -9.12
N LEU A 164 8.02 -15.31 -8.88
CA LEU A 164 6.70 -15.21 -8.27
C LEU A 164 5.59 -15.02 -9.33
N PRO A 165 4.32 -15.31 -9.00
CA PRO A 165 3.21 -15.27 -9.93
C PRO A 165 3.01 -13.90 -10.61
N ALA A 166 2.66 -13.89 -11.89
CA ALA A 166 2.36 -12.68 -12.66
C ALA A 166 1.12 -11.91 -12.17
N THR A 167 0.32 -12.49 -11.28
CA THR A 167 -0.86 -11.85 -10.70
C THR A 167 -0.52 -10.78 -9.65
N ILE A 168 0.74 -10.77 -9.14
CA ILE A 168 1.20 -9.78 -8.16
C ILE A 168 1.07 -8.36 -8.72
N CYS A 169 0.53 -7.46 -7.92
CA CYS A 169 0.29 -6.06 -8.28
C CYS A 169 0.49 -5.14 -7.06
N ASN A 170 0.31 -3.84 -7.25
CA ASN A 170 0.46 -2.87 -6.16
C ASN A 170 -0.39 -3.22 -4.93
N HIS A 171 -1.64 -3.67 -5.12
CA HIS A 171 -2.53 -4.01 -4.01
C HIS A 171 -2.13 -5.29 -3.27
N THR A 172 -1.33 -6.16 -3.89
CA THR A 172 -0.82 -7.38 -3.25
C THR A 172 -0.06 -7.06 -1.97
N PHE A 173 0.80 -6.05 -1.98
CA PHE A 173 1.61 -5.70 -0.81
C PHE A 173 0.76 -5.19 0.37
N ARG A 174 -0.23 -4.34 0.08
CA ARG A 174 -1.20 -3.90 1.08
C ARG A 174 -2.00 -5.09 1.63
N ALA A 175 -2.49 -5.96 0.76
CA ALA A 175 -3.22 -7.16 1.15
C ALA A 175 -2.34 -8.11 2.00
N THR A 176 -1.09 -8.32 1.59
CA THR A 176 -0.10 -9.12 2.33
C THR A 176 0.16 -8.53 3.71
N GLY A 177 0.47 -7.23 3.80
CA GLY A 177 0.75 -6.56 5.08
C GLY A 177 -0.42 -6.68 6.05
N ILE A 178 -1.65 -6.34 5.61
CA ILE A 178 -2.85 -6.43 6.46
C ILE A 178 -3.10 -7.88 6.91
N THR A 179 -3.07 -8.84 5.97
CA THR A 179 -3.33 -10.24 6.27
C THR A 179 -2.27 -10.80 7.25
N THR A 180 -0.99 -10.54 7.01
CA THR A 180 0.10 -10.99 7.89
C THR A 180 -0.03 -10.37 9.29
N PHE A 181 -0.40 -9.09 9.38
CA PHE A 181 -0.62 -8.41 10.65
C PHE A 181 -1.74 -9.08 11.46
N LEU A 182 -2.87 -9.39 10.81
CA LEU A 182 -4.00 -10.07 11.47
C LEU A 182 -3.65 -11.51 11.89
N LEU A 183 -2.97 -12.28 11.01
CA LEU A 183 -2.52 -13.64 11.32
C LEU A 183 -1.53 -13.69 12.49
N ASN A 184 -0.76 -12.62 12.72
CA ASN A 184 0.16 -12.48 13.84
C ASN A 184 -0.51 -11.88 15.10
N GLY A 185 -1.82 -11.91 15.19
CA GLY A 185 -2.58 -11.48 16.38
C GLY A 185 -2.84 -9.97 16.46
N GLY A 186 -2.60 -9.23 15.38
CA GLY A 186 -3.01 -7.83 15.28
C GLY A 186 -4.52 -7.69 15.24
N THR A 187 -5.08 -6.64 15.87
CA THR A 187 -6.52 -6.42 15.88
C THR A 187 -7.03 -5.82 14.57
N LEU A 188 -8.31 -6.07 14.28
CA LEU A 188 -8.96 -5.52 13.07
C LEU A 188 -8.99 -3.98 13.09
N GLU A 189 -9.20 -3.39 14.26
CA GLU A 189 -9.23 -1.94 14.49
C GLU A 189 -7.87 -1.31 14.19
N ASN A 190 -6.79 -1.91 14.69
CA ASN A 190 -5.44 -1.43 14.42
C ASN A 190 -5.08 -1.60 12.94
N ALA A 191 -5.46 -2.72 12.31
CA ALA A 191 -5.27 -2.91 10.88
C ALA A 191 -6.05 -1.87 10.06
N GLN A 192 -7.28 -1.54 10.47
CA GLN A 192 -8.10 -0.50 9.87
C GLN A 192 -7.43 0.88 9.98
N ALA A 193 -6.93 1.21 11.18
CA ALA A 193 -6.24 2.47 11.45
C ALA A 193 -4.97 2.60 10.58
N ILE A 194 -4.08 1.59 10.60
CA ILE A 194 -2.85 1.57 9.80
C ILE A 194 -3.15 1.67 8.30
N ALA A 195 -4.21 1.01 7.84
CA ALA A 195 -4.62 1.02 6.43
C ALA A 195 -5.37 2.29 6.02
N ALA A 196 -5.75 3.17 6.94
CA ALA A 196 -6.65 4.31 6.69
C ALA A 196 -7.93 3.88 5.94
N HIS A 197 -8.56 2.77 6.38
CA HIS A 197 -9.83 2.34 5.84
C HIS A 197 -11.00 3.07 6.52
N GLU A 198 -11.88 3.67 5.72
CA GLU A 198 -13.07 4.36 6.25
C GLU A 198 -14.08 3.39 6.88
N SER A 199 -14.10 2.13 6.43
CA SER A 199 -15.03 1.11 6.91
C SER A 199 -14.30 -0.15 7.38
N PRO A 200 -14.64 -0.70 8.55
CA PRO A 200 -14.14 -2.00 9.03
C PRO A 200 -14.40 -3.13 8.03
N ARG A 201 -15.52 -3.05 7.29
CA ARG A 201 -15.87 -4.03 6.24
C ARG A 201 -14.76 -4.17 5.20
N THR A 202 -14.09 -3.06 4.85
CA THR A 202 -12.97 -3.10 3.89
C THR A 202 -11.79 -3.87 4.46
N THR A 203 -11.47 -3.69 5.74
CA THR A 203 -10.39 -4.41 6.42
C THR A 203 -10.73 -5.90 6.55
N LYS A 204 -11.99 -6.22 6.87
CA LYS A 204 -12.45 -7.62 6.99
C LYS A 204 -12.30 -8.42 5.69
N LEU A 205 -12.23 -7.79 4.52
CA LEU A 205 -11.92 -8.49 3.25
C LEU A 205 -10.51 -9.09 3.20
N TYR A 206 -9.59 -8.60 4.02
CA TYR A 206 -8.21 -9.09 4.15
C TYR A 206 -8.03 -10.07 5.30
N ASP A 207 -9.05 -10.24 6.12
CA ASP A 207 -9.04 -11.20 7.21
C ASP A 207 -9.03 -12.62 6.63
N ARG A 208 -7.98 -13.34 6.91
CA ARG A 208 -7.78 -14.75 6.52
C ARG A 208 -7.68 -15.65 7.76
N THR A 209 -7.86 -15.08 8.93
CA THR A 209 -8.05 -15.88 10.15
C THR A 209 -9.33 -16.68 9.96
N ASN A 210 -9.29 -17.95 10.33
CA ASN A 210 -10.48 -18.77 10.22
C ASN A 210 -11.57 -18.18 11.12
N ASP A 211 -12.80 -18.10 10.61
CA ASP A 211 -13.98 -17.74 11.40
C ASP A 211 -14.34 -18.85 12.45
N GLU A 212 -13.49 -19.85 12.61
CA GLU A 212 -13.64 -20.88 13.64
C GLU A 212 -13.21 -20.31 15.00
N ILE A 213 -14.18 -20.24 15.90
CA ILE A 213 -13.93 -19.89 17.30
C ILE A 213 -13.09 -21.03 17.89
N THR A 214 -11.86 -20.70 18.27
CA THR A 214 -10.98 -21.67 18.93
C THR A 214 -11.27 -21.76 20.42
N LEU A 215 -10.96 -22.92 21.05
CA LEU A 215 -11.08 -23.10 22.48
C LEU A 215 -10.29 -22.02 23.24
N ASP A 216 -9.09 -21.67 22.76
CA ASP A 216 -8.24 -20.61 23.36
C ASP A 216 -8.92 -19.24 23.39
N GLU A 217 -9.80 -18.94 22.44
CA GLU A 217 -10.56 -17.68 22.44
C GLU A 217 -11.68 -17.72 23.50
N VAL A 218 -12.34 -18.86 23.68
CA VAL A 218 -13.37 -19.04 24.71
C VAL A 218 -12.74 -19.01 26.10
N GLU A 219 -11.57 -19.60 26.28
CA GLU A 219 -10.83 -19.61 27.55
C GLU A 219 -10.26 -18.25 27.96
N ARG A 220 -10.33 -17.23 27.09
CA ARG A 220 -10.05 -15.83 27.49
C ARG A 220 -11.11 -15.24 28.41
N ILE A 221 -12.28 -15.88 28.53
CA ILE A 221 -13.32 -15.48 29.46
C ILE A 221 -12.86 -15.92 30.88
N ARG A 222 -12.31 -14.97 31.63
CA ARG A 222 -11.88 -15.17 33.01
C ARG A 222 -12.94 -14.57 33.93
N ILE A 223 -13.67 -15.44 34.64
CA ILE A 223 -14.67 -15.06 35.64
C ILE A 223 -14.10 -15.39 37.02
#